data_2a71241ef8f2418df053b13adb5f92ff
#
_entry.id   2a71241ef8f2418df053b13adb5f92ff
#
_cell.length_a   1.000
_cell.length_b   1.000
_cell.length_c   1.000
_cell.angle_alpha   90.00
_cell.angle_beta   90.00
_cell.angle_gamma   90.00
#
_symmetry.space_group_name_H-M   'P 1'
#
loop_
_entity.id
_entity.type
_entity.pdbx_description
1 polymer ?
#
loop_
_entity_poly.entity_id
_entity_poly.type
_entity_poly.pdbx_seq_one_letter_code
_entity_poly.pdbx_strand_id
1 'polypeptide(L)'
;RISDQCDGVRCDMAMLILPDIFEKTWGHRAQPFWPLATKAVHDKVPGFCFMAEVYWDMEWTMQQQGFDYAYDKRLYDRLREGHAKAVREHFYASPDYQDKLARFIENHDEPRAAATFDQKNHEAAAVITFFSPGLRFFHQGQFEGRLKRISPHRIRAPQEPVSEAIQKFYAGLLST
;
A
#
# COMPACT_ATOMS: atom_id res chain seq x y z
N ARG A 1 -14.82 -17.16 -8.92
CA ARG A 1 -15.97 -16.22 -9.05
C ARG A 1 -15.49 -14.76 -8.98
N ILE A 2 -14.67 -14.37 -7.98
CA ILE A 2 -14.15 -12.99 -7.90
C ILE A 2 -13.24 -12.68 -9.10
N SER A 3 -12.34 -13.58 -9.45
CA SER A 3 -11.44 -13.45 -10.59
C SER A 3 -12.13 -13.39 -11.96
N ASP A 4 -13.41 -13.65 -12.02
CA ASP A 4 -14.21 -13.50 -13.24
C ASP A 4 -14.87 -12.09 -13.32
N GLN A 5 -14.67 -11.22 -12.31
CA GLN A 5 -15.35 -9.93 -12.17
C GLN A 5 -14.41 -8.73 -11.99
N CYS A 6 -13.12 -8.96 -11.70
CA CYS A 6 -12.11 -7.92 -11.52
C CYS A 6 -10.72 -8.45 -11.86
N ASP A 7 -9.77 -7.54 -12.02
CA ASP A 7 -8.39 -7.82 -12.42
C ASP A 7 -7.48 -8.12 -11.21
N GLY A 8 -7.97 -7.91 -10.00
CA GLY A 8 -7.21 -8.16 -8.77
C GLY A 8 -8.00 -7.86 -7.51
N VAL A 9 -7.41 -8.20 -6.37
CA VAL A 9 -8.00 -7.98 -5.05
C VAL A 9 -6.96 -7.42 -4.07
N ARG A 10 -7.40 -6.48 -3.25
CA ARG A 10 -6.69 -6.11 -2.02
C ARG A 10 -7.24 -6.97 -0.89
N CYS A 11 -6.36 -7.73 -0.26
CA CYS A 11 -6.70 -8.60 0.85
C CYS A 11 -6.46 -7.90 2.17
N ASP A 12 -7.53 -7.64 2.89
CA ASP A 12 -7.54 -6.98 4.18
C ASP A 12 -6.79 -7.79 5.23
N MET A 13 -5.85 -7.14 5.96
CA MET A 13 -5.09 -7.76 7.05
C MET A 13 -4.63 -9.20 6.73
N ALA A 14 -4.05 -9.39 5.54
CA ALA A 14 -3.82 -10.71 4.96
C ALA A 14 -2.95 -11.64 5.83
N MET A 15 -2.04 -11.08 6.65
CA MET A 15 -1.18 -11.84 7.54
C MET A 15 -1.93 -12.53 8.69
N LEU A 16 -3.15 -12.12 9.04
CA LEU A 16 -3.87 -12.68 10.19
C LEU A 16 -4.25 -14.14 10.02
N ILE A 17 -4.34 -14.63 8.79
CA ILE A 17 -4.66 -16.06 8.52
C ILE A 17 -3.42 -16.90 8.21
N LEU A 18 -2.22 -16.35 8.36
CA LEU A 18 -1.01 -17.18 8.36
C LEU A 18 -1.06 -18.16 9.53
N PRO A 19 -0.68 -19.44 9.33
CA PRO A 19 -0.85 -20.49 10.35
C PRO A 19 -0.32 -20.11 11.73
N ASP A 20 0.87 -19.52 11.80
CA ASP A 20 1.51 -19.16 13.07
C ASP A 20 0.84 -17.94 13.74
N ILE A 21 0.36 -16.98 12.95
CA ILE A 21 -0.36 -15.82 13.47
C ILE A 21 -1.76 -16.24 13.96
N PHE A 22 -2.44 -17.06 13.16
CA PHE A 22 -3.75 -17.59 13.52
C PHE A 22 -3.70 -18.40 14.80
N GLU A 23 -2.69 -19.27 14.94
CA GLU A 23 -2.48 -20.08 16.15
C GLU A 23 -2.26 -19.23 17.39
N LYS A 24 -1.41 -18.18 17.31
CA LYS A 24 -1.19 -17.23 18.42
C LYS A 24 -2.45 -16.48 18.82
N THR A 25 -3.32 -16.18 17.87
CA THR A 25 -4.52 -15.36 18.10
C THR A 25 -5.70 -16.21 18.61
N TRP A 26 -5.88 -17.41 18.05
CA TRP A 26 -7.08 -18.22 18.25
C TRP A 26 -6.84 -19.57 18.95
N GLY A 27 -5.58 -19.90 19.26
CA GLY A 27 -5.21 -21.16 19.91
C GLY A 27 -5.31 -22.42 19.02
N HIS A 28 -5.55 -22.23 17.74
CA HIS A 28 -5.66 -23.31 16.75
C HIS A 28 -4.81 -23.00 15.52
N ARG A 29 -4.01 -23.96 15.06
CA ARG A 29 -3.21 -23.79 13.84
C ARG A 29 -4.07 -23.96 12.59
N ALA A 30 -4.15 -22.92 11.77
CA ALA A 30 -4.83 -22.98 10.50
C ALA A 30 -3.99 -23.75 9.46
N GLN A 31 -4.65 -24.32 8.45
CA GLN A 31 -3.95 -24.82 7.26
C GLN A 31 -3.47 -23.64 6.41
N PRO A 32 -2.36 -23.79 5.67
CA PRO A 32 -1.91 -22.76 4.74
C PRO A 32 -2.99 -22.43 3.71
N PHE A 33 -3.45 -21.18 3.72
CA PHE A 33 -4.52 -20.74 2.80
C PHE A 33 -3.95 -20.02 1.57
N TRP A 34 -3.08 -19.02 1.77
CA TRP A 34 -2.65 -18.13 0.71
C TRP A 34 -1.93 -18.83 -0.44
N PRO A 35 -0.95 -19.72 -0.23
CA PRO A 35 -0.25 -20.37 -1.35
C PRO A 35 -1.17 -21.18 -2.23
N LEU A 36 -2.20 -21.79 -1.64
CA LEU A 36 -3.19 -22.57 -2.41
C LEU A 36 -4.14 -21.64 -3.16
N ALA A 37 -4.61 -20.56 -2.52
CA ALA A 37 -5.55 -19.61 -3.10
C ALA A 37 -4.94 -18.81 -4.26
N THR A 38 -3.74 -18.23 -4.05
CA THR A 38 -3.02 -17.45 -5.06
C THR A 38 -2.66 -18.33 -6.24
N LYS A 39 -2.08 -19.52 -5.99
CA LYS A 39 -1.76 -20.46 -7.07
C LYS A 39 -3.00 -20.85 -7.88
N ALA A 40 -4.09 -21.25 -7.24
CA ALA A 40 -5.30 -21.70 -7.93
C ALA A 40 -5.93 -20.60 -8.80
N VAL A 41 -5.80 -19.34 -8.39
CA VAL A 41 -6.30 -18.22 -9.19
C VAL A 41 -5.34 -17.88 -10.32
N HIS A 42 -4.03 -17.82 -10.08
CA HIS A 42 -3.03 -17.55 -11.12
C HIS A 42 -2.98 -18.63 -12.18
N ASP A 43 -3.19 -19.91 -11.82
CA ASP A 43 -3.31 -21.01 -12.80
C ASP A 43 -4.53 -20.81 -13.75
N LYS A 44 -5.60 -20.19 -13.26
CA LYS A 44 -6.83 -19.92 -14.05
C LYS A 44 -6.76 -18.57 -14.77
N VAL A 45 -6.24 -17.53 -14.10
CA VAL A 45 -6.16 -16.15 -14.59
C VAL A 45 -4.75 -15.60 -14.26
N PRO A 46 -3.75 -15.84 -15.13
CA PRO A 46 -2.34 -15.52 -14.83
C PRO A 46 -2.07 -14.04 -14.54
N GLY A 47 -2.89 -13.13 -15.07
CA GLY A 47 -2.76 -11.68 -14.83
C GLY A 47 -3.51 -11.16 -13.61
N PHE A 48 -4.16 -12.04 -12.82
CA PHE A 48 -4.91 -11.59 -11.64
C PHE A 48 -3.97 -11.12 -10.52
N CYS A 49 -4.16 -9.89 -10.04
CA CYS A 49 -3.29 -9.26 -9.06
C CYS A 49 -3.76 -9.50 -7.62
N PHE A 50 -2.87 -10.00 -6.77
CA PHE A 50 -3.08 -10.07 -5.33
C PHE A 50 -2.24 -9.01 -4.61
N MET A 51 -2.90 -8.09 -3.88
CA MET A 51 -2.24 -7.09 -3.04
C MET A 51 -2.57 -7.34 -1.57
N ALA A 52 -1.53 -7.54 -0.75
CA ALA A 52 -1.69 -7.76 0.68
C ALA A 52 -1.66 -6.44 1.45
N GLU A 53 -2.67 -6.19 2.25
CA GLU A 53 -2.48 -5.35 3.41
C GLU A 53 -1.71 -6.15 4.46
N VAL A 54 -0.56 -5.63 4.88
CA VAL A 54 0.36 -6.33 5.78
C VAL A 54 1.10 -5.36 6.68
N TYR A 55 1.37 -5.81 7.90
CA TYR A 55 2.11 -5.11 8.94
C TYR A 55 3.13 -6.04 9.61
N TRP A 56 3.82 -5.56 10.64
CA TRP A 56 4.74 -6.30 11.51
C TRP A 56 5.95 -6.91 10.78
N ASP A 57 6.45 -6.20 9.76
CA ASP A 57 7.59 -6.64 8.93
C ASP A 57 7.36 -7.96 8.20
N MET A 58 6.11 -8.25 7.87
CA MET A 58 5.72 -9.49 7.20
C MET A 58 5.53 -9.33 5.69
N GLU A 59 5.94 -8.20 5.09
CA GLU A 59 5.84 -7.92 3.66
C GLU A 59 6.49 -9.03 2.83
N TRP A 60 7.75 -9.39 3.18
CA TRP A 60 8.45 -10.49 2.54
C TRP A 60 7.70 -11.82 2.68
N THR A 61 7.19 -12.09 3.87
CA THR A 61 6.41 -13.32 4.13
C THR A 61 5.20 -13.39 3.20
N MET A 62 4.45 -12.29 3.05
CA MET A 62 3.29 -12.26 2.16
C MET A 62 3.67 -12.41 0.68
N GLN A 63 4.76 -11.81 0.25
CA GLN A 63 5.29 -12.02 -1.11
C GLN A 63 5.60 -13.50 -1.37
N GLN A 64 6.14 -14.24 -0.37
CA GLN A 64 6.38 -15.68 -0.48
C GLN A 64 5.10 -16.53 -0.43
N GLN A 65 3.97 -15.96 0.00
CA GLN A 65 2.66 -16.60 -0.07
C GLN A 65 1.98 -16.47 -1.45
N GLY A 66 2.66 -15.85 -2.43
CA GLY A 66 2.17 -15.67 -3.78
C GLY A 66 1.43 -14.34 -4.03
N PHE A 67 1.58 -13.36 -3.14
CA PHE A 67 1.10 -12.01 -3.39
C PHE A 67 2.02 -11.28 -4.38
N ASP A 68 1.41 -10.59 -5.34
CA ASP A 68 2.13 -9.78 -6.32
C ASP A 68 2.65 -8.49 -5.68
N TYR A 69 1.86 -7.92 -4.75
CA TYR A 69 2.24 -6.72 -4.00
C TYR A 69 1.89 -6.84 -2.52
N ALA A 70 2.72 -6.20 -1.69
CA ALA A 70 2.52 -6.01 -0.26
C ALA A 70 2.58 -4.52 0.09
N TYR A 71 1.73 -4.03 0.99
CA TYR A 71 1.76 -2.64 1.45
C TYR A 71 3.12 -2.26 2.02
N ASP A 72 3.69 -1.13 1.58
CA ASP A 72 4.90 -0.56 2.17
C ASP A 72 4.57 0.46 3.26
N LYS A 73 3.97 -0.02 4.32
CA LYS A 73 3.66 0.80 5.49
C LYS A 73 4.93 1.34 6.16
N ARG A 74 6.01 0.59 6.10
CA ARG A 74 7.28 0.95 6.74
C ARG A 74 7.92 2.18 6.10
N LEU A 75 7.93 2.29 4.77
CA LEU A 75 8.42 3.49 4.10
C LEU A 75 7.56 4.71 4.46
N TYR A 76 6.23 4.55 4.42
CA TYR A 76 5.29 5.59 4.82
C TYR A 76 5.57 6.12 6.22
N ASP A 77 5.72 5.23 7.22
CA ASP A 77 5.97 5.64 8.61
C ASP A 77 7.32 6.37 8.74
N ARG A 78 8.38 5.89 8.12
CA ARG A 78 9.70 6.53 8.11
C ARG A 78 9.69 7.93 7.50
N LEU A 79 8.93 8.10 6.41
CA LEU A 79 8.75 9.41 5.76
C LEU A 79 7.98 10.37 6.67
N ARG A 80 6.88 9.90 7.27
CA ARG A 80 6.06 10.68 8.19
C ARG A 80 6.82 11.12 9.44
N GLU A 81 7.67 10.26 9.97
CA GLU A 81 8.53 10.53 11.12
C GLU A 81 9.76 11.40 10.80
N GLY A 82 10.06 11.61 9.52
CA GLY A 82 11.21 12.40 9.08
C GLY A 82 12.56 11.71 9.30
N HIS A 83 12.59 10.39 9.39
CA HIS A 83 13.80 9.61 9.67
C HIS A 83 14.63 9.35 8.40
N ALA A 84 15.34 10.37 7.90
CA ALA A 84 16.08 10.31 6.63
C ALA A 84 17.05 9.11 6.51
N LYS A 85 17.74 8.74 7.59
CA LYS A 85 18.63 7.57 7.60
C LYS A 85 17.84 6.29 7.37
N ALA A 86 16.72 6.09 8.08
CA ALA A 86 15.88 4.91 7.96
C ALA A 86 15.20 4.82 6.59
N VAL A 87 14.82 5.97 6.00
CA VAL A 87 14.32 6.03 4.62
C VAL A 87 15.38 5.55 3.63
N ARG A 88 16.62 6.04 3.73
CA ARG A 88 17.73 5.60 2.87
C ARG A 88 18.00 4.10 3.03
N GLU A 89 18.06 3.61 4.27
CA GLU A 89 18.32 2.20 4.56
C GLU A 89 17.20 1.27 4.07
N HIS A 90 15.97 1.79 3.91
CA HIS A 90 14.86 1.03 3.34
C HIS A 90 15.15 0.54 1.91
N PHE A 91 15.93 1.31 1.15
CA PHE A 91 16.29 0.98 -0.24
C PHE A 91 17.53 0.09 -0.38
N TYR A 92 18.09 -0.43 0.73
CA TYR A 92 19.16 -1.43 0.68
C TYR A 92 18.63 -2.86 0.49
N ALA A 93 17.32 -3.06 0.60
CA ALA A 93 16.70 -4.35 0.33
C ALA A 93 16.85 -4.74 -1.16
N SER A 94 16.77 -6.03 -1.44
CA SER A 94 16.95 -6.55 -2.80
C SER A 94 15.89 -6.01 -3.77
N PRO A 95 16.21 -5.88 -5.07
CA PRO A 95 15.25 -5.45 -6.09
C PRO A 95 13.97 -6.30 -6.10
N ASP A 96 14.10 -7.63 -6.02
CA ASP A 96 12.94 -8.56 -6.02
C ASP A 96 11.94 -8.26 -4.91
N TYR A 97 12.42 -7.83 -3.74
CA TYR A 97 11.57 -7.39 -2.64
C TYR A 97 10.94 -6.04 -2.94
N GLN A 98 11.75 -5.09 -3.44
CA GLN A 98 11.33 -3.72 -3.72
C GLN A 98 10.24 -3.65 -4.80
N ASP A 99 10.37 -4.44 -5.86
CA ASP A 99 9.44 -4.48 -6.99
C ASP A 99 8.04 -4.95 -6.59
N LYS A 100 7.94 -5.70 -5.50
CA LYS A 100 6.68 -6.23 -4.98
C LYS A 100 6.10 -5.44 -3.80
N LEU A 101 6.45 -4.16 -3.68
CA LEU A 101 5.87 -3.28 -2.67
C LEU A 101 4.85 -2.32 -3.29
N ALA A 102 3.68 -2.20 -2.65
CA ALA A 102 2.69 -1.19 -2.98
C ALA A 102 3.03 0.10 -2.22
N ARG A 103 3.50 1.11 -2.95
CA ARG A 103 4.03 2.37 -2.45
C ARG A 103 2.95 3.42 -2.30
N PHE A 104 2.79 4.00 -1.11
CA PHE A 104 1.80 5.05 -0.84
C PHE A 104 2.31 6.05 0.18
N ILE A 105 1.72 7.26 0.18
CA ILE A 105 1.92 8.29 1.22
C ILE A 105 0.62 8.65 1.93
N GLU A 106 -0.48 8.07 1.52
CA GLU A 106 -1.78 8.03 2.19
C GLU A 106 -2.60 6.85 1.68
N ASN A 107 -3.57 6.41 2.45
CA ASN A 107 -4.62 5.48 2.05
C ASN A 107 -5.91 5.76 2.84
N HIS A 108 -6.90 4.86 2.76
CA HIS A 108 -8.19 5.06 3.46
C HIS A 108 -8.10 4.95 5.00
N ASP A 109 -7.04 4.31 5.52
CA ASP A 109 -6.81 4.14 6.97
C ASP A 109 -5.87 5.20 7.55
N GLU A 110 -4.99 5.75 6.74
CA GLU A 110 -4.02 6.75 7.17
C GLU A 110 -4.57 8.19 7.06
N PRO A 111 -3.97 9.15 7.79
CA PRO A 111 -4.22 10.57 7.54
C PRO A 111 -3.91 10.96 6.09
N ARG A 112 -4.55 12.00 5.60
CA ARG A 112 -4.26 12.57 4.29
C ARG A 112 -2.82 13.09 4.22
N ALA A 113 -2.15 12.85 3.10
CA ALA A 113 -0.77 13.29 2.91
C ALA A 113 -0.63 14.83 3.05
N ALA A 114 -1.56 15.58 2.47
CA ALA A 114 -1.58 17.04 2.57
C ALA A 114 -1.86 17.57 3.99
N ALA A 115 -2.39 16.74 4.89
CA ALA A 115 -2.56 17.07 6.30
C ALA A 115 -1.39 16.57 7.18
N THR A 116 -0.61 15.64 6.67
CA THR A 116 0.50 15.00 7.40
C THR A 116 1.83 15.70 7.16
N PHE A 117 2.08 16.08 5.91
CA PHE A 117 3.32 16.69 5.47
C PHE A 117 3.09 18.18 5.17
N ASP A 118 4.04 19.05 5.54
CA ASP A 118 4.11 20.37 4.92
C ASP A 118 4.40 20.24 3.42
N GLN A 119 4.22 21.33 2.67
CA GLN A 119 4.29 21.26 1.20
C GLN A 119 5.61 20.67 0.69
N LYS A 120 6.76 21.10 1.23
CA LYS A 120 8.09 20.64 0.78
C LYS A 120 8.31 19.17 1.11
N ASN A 121 7.92 18.76 2.30
CA ASN A 121 8.02 17.37 2.74
C ASN A 121 7.04 16.47 1.99
N HIS A 122 5.83 16.97 1.62
CA HIS A 122 4.88 16.26 0.79
C HIS A 122 5.49 15.95 -0.60
N GLU A 123 6.05 16.96 -1.26
CA GLU A 123 6.67 16.79 -2.57
C GLU A 123 7.86 15.82 -2.50
N ALA A 124 8.73 15.96 -1.50
CA ALA A 124 9.86 15.05 -1.30
C ALA A 124 9.41 13.61 -1.01
N ALA A 125 8.43 13.42 -0.12
CA ALA A 125 7.87 12.11 0.19
C ALA A 125 7.24 11.45 -1.04
N ALA A 126 6.49 12.22 -1.85
CA ALA A 126 5.88 11.73 -3.08
C ALA A 126 6.94 11.31 -4.11
N VAL A 127 7.99 12.12 -4.32
CA VAL A 127 9.09 11.79 -5.23
C VAL A 127 9.79 10.50 -4.77
N ILE A 128 10.19 10.41 -3.50
CA ILE A 128 10.86 9.23 -2.95
C ILE A 128 9.98 7.98 -3.12
N THR A 129 8.69 8.10 -2.81
CA THR A 129 7.75 6.97 -2.86
C THR A 129 7.47 6.51 -4.28
N PHE A 130 7.14 7.45 -5.19
CA PHE A 130 6.58 7.09 -6.49
C PHE A 130 7.62 6.96 -7.61
N PHE A 131 8.87 7.35 -7.38
CA PHE A 131 9.99 7.02 -8.28
C PHE A 131 10.79 5.79 -7.82
N SER A 132 10.43 5.19 -6.70
CA SER A 132 11.01 3.93 -6.25
C SER A 132 10.37 2.73 -6.96
N PRO A 133 11.09 1.58 -7.07
CA PRO A 133 10.51 0.35 -7.60
C PRO A 133 9.25 -0.08 -6.86
N GLY A 134 8.36 -0.78 -7.54
CA GLY A 134 7.09 -1.26 -6.97
C GLY A 134 5.85 -0.61 -7.58
N LEU A 135 4.69 -0.96 -7.04
CA LEU A 135 3.41 -0.45 -7.48
C LEU A 135 3.16 0.95 -6.89
N ARG A 136 2.87 1.92 -7.74
CA ARG A 136 2.42 3.26 -7.31
C ARG A 136 0.95 3.18 -6.89
N PHE A 137 0.68 3.32 -5.60
CA PHE A 137 -0.66 3.21 -5.04
C PHE A 137 -1.15 4.57 -4.55
N PHE A 138 -2.09 5.17 -5.28
CA PHE A 138 -2.66 6.48 -4.98
C PHE A 138 -4.05 6.36 -4.37
N HIS A 139 -4.36 7.24 -3.43
CA HIS A 139 -5.68 7.34 -2.82
C HIS A 139 -6.50 8.46 -3.45
N GLN A 140 -7.80 8.24 -3.64
CA GLN A 140 -8.72 9.24 -4.19
C GLN A 140 -8.69 10.53 -3.36
N GLY A 141 -8.49 11.66 -4.02
CA GLY A 141 -8.40 12.98 -3.39
C GLY A 141 -6.98 13.40 -3.03
N GLN A 142 -5.98 12.51 -3.22
CA GLN A 142 -4.58 12.81 -3.01
C GLN A 142 -4.08 13.88 -3.99
N PHE A 143 -4.44 13.77 -5.26
CA PHE A 143 -4.05 14.73 -6.30
C PHE A 143 -4.68 16.09 -6.13
N GLU A 144 -5.85 16.15 -5.50
CA GLU A 144 -6.54 17.39 -5.16
C GLU A 144 -6.04 18.00 -3.85
N GLY A 145 -5.15 17.33 -3.14
CA GLY A 145 -4.62 17.78 -1.86
C GLY A 145 -5.67 17.85 -0.76
N ARG A 146 -6.59 16.89 -0.71
CA ARG A 146 -7.62 16.84 0.33
C ARG A 146 -7.00 16.64 1.70
N LEU A 147 -7.56 17.31 2.71
CA LEU A 147 -7.06 17.33 4.09
C LEU A 147 -7.85 16.43 5.02
N LYS A 148 -9.13 16.17 4.70
CA LYS A 148 -10.01 15.43 5.61
C LYS A 148 -9.98 13.94 5.28
N ARG A 149 -9.62 13.13 6.27
CA ARG A 149 -9.81 11.68 6.20
C ARG A 149 -11.30 11.36 6.16
N ILE A 150 -11.68 10.48 5.24
CA ILE A 150 -13.06 10.01 5.11
C ILE A 150 -13.15 8.64 5.78
N SER A 151 -14.00 8.50 6.79
CA SER A 151 -14.32 7.18 7.32
C SER A 151 -15.02 6.34 6.24
N PRO A 152 -14.64 5.07 6.04
CA PRO A 152 -15.29 4.17 5.08
C PRO A 152 -16.78 3.95 5.37
N HIS A 153 -17.24 4.25 6.59
CA HIS A 153 -18.64 4.16 6.99
C HIS A 153 -19.47 5.40 6.62
N ARG A 154 -18.88 6.44 6.02
CA ARG A 154 -19.63 7.64 5.60
C ARG A 154 -20.16 7.47 4.19
N ILE A 155 -21.43 7.89 3.98
CA ILE A 155 -22.11 7.83 2.68
C ILE A 155 -21.60 8.94 1.74
N ARG A 156 -21.12 10.08 2.27
CA ARG A 156 -20.68 11.23 1.49
C ARG A 156 -19.36 11.78 1.99
N ALA A 157 -18.48 12.08 1.05
CA ALA A 157 -17.25 12.81 1.33
C ALA A 157 -17.56 14.30 1.61
N PRO A 158 -16.82 14.95 2.52
CA PRO A 158 -16.89 16.40 2.67
C PRO A 158 -16.40 17.06 1.38
N GLN A 159 -17.03 18.19 1.02
CA GLN A 159 -16.51 19.04 -0.04
C GLN A 159 -15.30 19.80 0.49
N GLU A 160 -14.23 19.79 -0.27
CA GLU A 160 -12.98 20.50 0.02
C GLU A 160 -12.50 21.19 -1.25
N PRO A 161 -11.93 22.41 -1.15
CA PRO A 161 -11.32 23.06 -2.29
C PRO A 161 -10.11 22.23 -2.79
N VAL A 162 -9.84 22.31 -4.07
CA VAL A 162 -8.65 21.72 -4.68
C VAL A 162 -7.43 22.59 -4.38
N SER A 163 -6.31 21.98 -3.98
CA SER A 163 -5.02 22.66 -3.89
C SER A 163 -4.37 22.69 -5.27
N GLU A 164 -4.41 23.81 -5.95
CA GLU A 164 -3.79 23.96 -7.27
C GLU A 164 -2.30 23.63 -7.28
N ALA A 165 -1.59 23.98 -6.20
CA ALA A 165 -0.17 23.68 -6.04
C ALA A 165 0.10 22.18 -6.04
N ILE A 166 -0.66 21.41 -5.23
CA ILE A 166 -0.53 19.94 -5.15
C ILE A 166 -0.96 19.30 -6.47
N GLN A 167 -2.06 19.76 -7.07
CA GLN A 167 -2.52 19.24 -8.35
C GLN A 167 -1.49 19.44 -9.46
N LYS A 168 -0.89 20.63 -9.55
CA LYS A 168 0.19 20.92 -10.51
C LYS A 168 1.42 20.05 -10.26
N PHE A 169 1.79 19.86 -9.00
CA PHE A 169 2.90 18.99 -8.62
C PHE A 169 2.68 17.55 -9.11
N TYR A 170 1.51 16.94 -8.80
CA TYR A 170 1.22 15.57 -9.26
C TYR A 170 1.09 15.46 -10.77
N ALA A 171 0.54 16.47 -11.45
CA ALA A 171 0.52 16.48 -12.92
C ALA A 171 1.94 16.41 -13.50
N GLY A 172 2.89 17.15 -12.92
CA GLY A 172 4.31 17.06 -13.28
C GLY A 172 4.92 15.71 -12.95
N LEU A 173 4.69 15.21 -11.74
CA LEU A 173 5.24 13.93 -11.27
C LEU A 173 4.77 12.73 -12.12
N LEU A 174 3.53 12.76 -12.61
CA LEU A 174 2.96 11.65 -13.39
C LEU A 174 3.25 11.75 -14.90
N SER A 175 3.75 12.90 -15.38
CA SER A 175 4.14 13.08 -16.78
C SER A 175 5.57 12.62 -17.09
N THR A 176 6.30 12.19 -16.06
CA THR A 176 7.68 11.69 -16.15
C THR A 176 7.70 10.19 -16.23
#